data_5c5d715fa917797928cda986de01d6e3
#
_entry.id   5c5d715fa917797928cda986de01d6e3
#
_cell.length_a   1.000
_cell.length_b   1.000
_cell.length_c   1.000
_cell.angle_alpha   90.00
_cell.angle_beta   90.00
_cell.angle_gamma   90.00
#
_symmetry.space_group_name_H-M   'P 1'
#
loop_
_entity.id
_entity.type
_entity.pdbx_description
1 polymer ?
#
loop_
_entity_poly.entity_id
_entity_poly.type
_entity_poly.pdbx_seq_one_letter_code
_entity_poly.pdbx_strand_id
1 'polypeptide(L)'
;QKNREGWRLEFPRFYQGSNKTYEVTHYTTEANLGELRNYSIEWDAKLKANRWTCYELYDVLLKKNVKRQDAFQQDPEIPANEQTSPDDYRGSGFSRGHLCPSGDRLYSAAQNKQTFYLTNMQPQIQGHNGGVWGDLEKKVRTWAGRCDTLYIVKAATIDKDEYICKQADLDEMAQKESSDKSLHFNGI
;
A
#
# COMPACT_ATOMS: atom_id res chain seq x y z
N GLN A 1 13.17 24.09 -9.11
CA GLN A 1 12.41 22.89 -8.71
C GLN A 1 12.10 22.12 -9.98
N LYS A 2 12.65 20.91 -10.16
CA LYS A 2 12.26 20.03 -11.27
C LYS A 2 10.78 19.70 -11.10
N ASN A 3 9.99 19.85 -12.16
CA ASN A 3 8.59 19.47 -12.15
C ASN A 3 8.50 17.93 -12.14
N ARG A 4 8.51 17.33 -10.94
CA ARG A 4 8.47 15.88 -10.74
C ARG A 4 7.14 15.27 -11.17
N GLU A 5 6.06 16.07 -11.15
CA GLU A 5 4.71 15.63 -11.52
C GLU A 5 4.53 15.22 -13.00
N GLY A 6 5.45 15.67 -13.88
CA GLY A 6 5.39 15.33 -15.30
C GLY A 6 5.93 13.94 -15.66
N TRP A 7 6.57 13.24 -14.74
CA TRP A 7 7.40 12.08 -15.11
C TRP A 7 6.73 10.72 -14.89
N ARG A 8 5.68 10.59 -14.15
CA ARG A 8 4.85 9.38 -13.94
C ARG A 8 5.49 8.03 -14.33
N LEU A 9 6.79 7.86 -14.06
CA LEU A 9 7.58 6.70 -14.49
C LEU A 9 7.17 5.43 -13.75
N GLU A 10 6.54 5.58 -12.59
CA GLU A 10 6.06 4.47 -11.76
C GLU A 10 4.69 3.93 -12.18
N PHE A 11 3.97 4.60 -13.10
CA PHE A 11 2.63 4.16 -13.46
C PHE A 11 2.67 2.86 -14.27
N PRO A 12 2.01 1.78 -13.81
CA PRO A 12 1.85 0.58 -14.60
C PRO A 12 0.79 0.77 -15.70
N ARG A 13 0.65 -0.23 -16.55
CA ARG A 13 -0.49 -0.27 -17.48
C ARG A 13 -1.79 -0.46 -16.71
N PHE A 14 -2.82 0.28 -17.12
CA PHE A 14 -4.16 0.07 -16.62
C PHE A 14 -4.74 -1.27 -17.06
N TYR A 15 -5.62 -1.78 -16.24
CA TYR A 15 -6.37 -2.98 -16.53
C TYR A 15 -7.17 -2.83 -17.84
N GLN A 16 -7.07 -3.85 -18.69
CA GLN A 16 -7.74 -3.86 -20.02
C GLN A 16 -8.90 -4.88 -20.07
N GLY A 17 -9.31 -5.46 -18.95
CA GLY A 17 -10.40 -6.41 -18.89
C GLY A 17 -11.76 -5.75 -18.76
N SER A 18 -12.79 -6.54 -18.43
CA SER A 18 -14.19 -6.11 -18.39
C SER A 18 -14.65 -5.55 -17.04
N ASN A 19 -13.85 -5.66 -15.98
CA ASN A 19 -14.22 -5.12 -14.69
C ASN A 19 -14.15 -3.58 -14.71
N LYS A 20 -15.07 -2.94 -14.00
CA LYS A 20 -14.99 -1.51 -13.75
C LYS A 20 -13.81 -1.25 -12.80
N THR A 21 -12.90 -0.39 -13.22
CA THR A 21 -11.79 0.08 -12.39
C THR A 21 -11.84 1.59 -12.19
N TYR A 22 -11.24 2.04 -11.11
CA TYR A 22 -11.03 3.45 -10.79
C TYR A 22 -9.54 3.72 -10.75
N GLU A 23 -9.09 4.70 -11.53
CA GLU A 23 -7.79 5.34 -11.35
C GLU A 23 -7.98 6.52 -10.41
N VAL A 24 -7.32 6.50 -9.26
CA VAL A 24 -7.38 7.59 -8.29
C VAL A 24 -5.97 8.04 -7.96
N THR A 25 -5.77 9.36 -8.00
CA THR A 25 -4.53 10.00 -7.54
C THR A 25 -4.85 10.90 -6.37
N HIS A 26 -4.26 10.60 -5.23
CA HIS A 26 -4.38 11.42 -4.03
C HIS A 26 -3.32 12.51 -4.01
N TYR A 27 -3.75 13.74 -3.77
CA TYR A 27 -2.88 14.91 -3.63
C TYR A 27 -2.98 15.49 -2.23
N THR A 28 -1.90 16.15 -1.80
CA THR A 28 -1.88 16.99 -0.60
C THR A 28 -1.22 18.33 -0.92
N THR A 29 -1.64 19.38 -0.22
CA THR A 29 -1.00 20.69 -0.31
C THR A 29 -0.14 20.92 0.92
N GLU A 30 1.15 21.06 0.70
CA GLU A 30 2.14 21.23 1.77
C GLU A 30 2.66 22.67 1.78
N ALA A 31 2.73 23.28 2.97
CA ALA A 31 3.06 24.71 3.13
C ALA A 31 4.38 25.12 2.44
N ASN A 32 5.37 24.23 2.40
CA ASN A 32 6.71 24.54 1.87
C ASN A 32 6.99 23.86 0.52
N LEU A 33 6.10 23.02 0.00
CA LEU A 33 6.33 22.21 -1.19
C LEU A 33 5.24 22.39 -2.26
N GLY A 34 4.13 23.06 -1.90
CA GLY A 34 2.96 23.19 -2.77
C GLY A 34 2.14 21.91 -2.86
N GLU A 35 1.43 21.74 -3.96
CA GLU A 35 0.67 20.52 -4.24
C GLU A 35 1.62 19.37 -4.60
N LEU A 36 1.43 18.25 -3.94
CA LEU A 36 2.20 17.03 -4.15
C LEU A 36 1.29 15.85 -4.35
N ARG A 37 1.64 14.99 -5.32
CA ARG A 37 1.05 13.68 -5.46
C ARG A 37 1.49 12.79 -4.30
N ASN A 38 0.54 12.31 -3.52
CA ASN A 38 0.81 11.43 -2.40
C ASN A 38 1.04 9.99 -2.89
N TYR A 39 0.06 9.43 -3.60
CA TYR A 39 0.16 8.16 -4.31
C TYR A 39 -1.00 8.03 -5.32
N SER A 40 -0.87 7.09 -6.24
CA SER A 40 -1.94 6.73 -7.18
C SER A 40 -2.26 5.25 -7.07
N ILE A 41 -3.51 4.90 -7.36
CA ILE A 41 -4.01 3.52 -7.32
C ILE A 41 -4.82 3.19 -8.57
N GLU A 42 -4.92 1.91 -8.88
CA GLU A 42 -6.00 1.36 -9.67
C GLU A 42 -6.80 0.39 -8.78
N TRP A 43 -8.08 0.68 -8.61
CA TRP A 43 -9.01 -0.06 -7.79
C TRP A 43 -10.01 -0.82 -8.65
N ASP A 44 -10.15 -2.12 -8.45
CA ASP A 44 -11.16 -2.96 -9.09
C ASP A 44 -12.45 -2.93 -8.25
N ALA A 45 -13.51 -2.33 -8.80
CA ALA A 45 -14.78 -2.18 -8.10
C ALA A 45 -15.54 -3.50 -7.95
N LYS A 46 -15.37 -4.44 -8.90
CA LYS A 46 -16.03 -5.75 -8.86
C LYS A 46 -15.38 -6.67 -7.81
N LEU A 47 -14.06 -6.72 -7.79
CA LEU A 47 -13.31 -7.54 -6.85
C LEU A 47 -13.14 -6.86 -5.48
N LYS A 48 -13.44 -5.55 -5.39
CA LYS A 48 -13.15 -4.69 -4.22
C LYS A 48 -11.71 -4.86 -3.75
N ALA A 49 -10.78 -4.77 -4.68
CA ALA A 49 -9.36 -5.00 -4.45
C ALA A 49 -8.50 -3.99 -5.22
N ASN A 50 -7.36 -3.64 -4.62
CA ASN A 50 -6.36 -2.79 -5.24
C ASN A 50 -5.56 -3.61 -6.25
N ARG A 51 -5.46 -3.14 -7.51
CA ARG A 51 -4.62 -3.75 -8.54
C ARG A 51 -3.17 -3.35 -8.41
N TRP A 52 -2.93 -2.07 -8.17
CA TRP A 52 -1.63 -1.52 -7.90
C TRP A 52 -1.73 -0.17 -7.17
N THR A 53 -0.70 0.12 -6.42
CA THR A 53 -0.43 1.44 -5.84
C THR A 53 0.96 1.87 -6.28
N CYS A 54 1.08 3.09 -6.79
CA CYS A 54 2.37 3.65 -7.17
C CYS A 54 2.62 5.03 -6.56
N TYR A 55 3.89 5.32 -6.29
CA TYR A 55 4.28 6.57 -5.66
C TYR A 55 5.78 6.86 -5.82
N GLU A 56 6.13 8.11 -5.63
CA GLU A 56 7.52 8.56 -5.56
C GLU A 56 8.00 8.68 -4.11
N LEU A 57 9.26 8.39 -3.87
CA LEU A 57 9.90 8.57 -2.59
C LEU A 57 11.27 9.21 -2.76
N TYR A 58 11.51 10.27 -2.01
CA TYR A 58 12.75 11.04 -2.03
C TYR A 58 13.03 11.66 -0.65
N ASP A 59 14.22 12.19 -0.45
CA ASP A 59 14.76 12.60 0.84
C ASP A 59 13.85 13.50 1.68
N VAL A 60 13.19 14.48 1.04
CA VAL A 60 12.27 15.41 1.71
C VAL A 60 11.08 14.67 2.31
N LEU A 61 10.50 13.69 1.59
CA LEU A 61 9.36 12.91 2.06
C LEU A 61 9.74 11.90 3.16
N LEU A 62 11.02 11.58 3.31
CA LEU A 62 11.50 10.70 4.37
C LEU A 62 11.51 11.37 5.75
N LYS A 63 11.29 12.68 5.83
CA LYS A 63 11.20 13.41 7.10
C LYS A 63 9.98 12.95 7.90
N LYS A 64 10.20 12.71 9.19
CA LYS A 64 9.16 12.25 10.12
C LYS A 64 8.70 13.42 11.00
N ASN A 65 7.85 14.26 10.44
CA ASN A 65 7.33 15.44 11.15
C ASN A 65 6.09 15.13 12.00
N VAL A 66 5.41 14.01 11.69
CA VAL A 66 4.20 13.58 12.40
C VAL A 66 4.29 12.13 12.83
N LYS A 67 3.45 11.73 13.78
CA LYS A 67 3.26 10.33 14.16
C LYS A 67 2.25 9.64 13.24
N ARG A 68 2.33 8.33 13.17
CA ARG A 68 1.34 7.46 12.53
C ARG A 68 -0.06 7.69 13.13
N GLN A 69 -1.08 7.81 12.30
CA GLN A 69 -2.44 8.21 12.72
C GLN A 69 -3.42 7.05 12.93
N ASP A 70 -3.17 5.89 12.35
CA ASP A 70 -4.05 4.70 12.41
C ASP A 70 -5.53 4.99 12.06
N ALA A 71 -5.78 5.90 11.12
CA ALA A 71 -7.09 6.43 10.77
C ALA A 71 -7.73 5.65 9.60
N PHE A 72 -7.89 4.32 9.75
CA PHE A 72 -8.48 3.47 8.70
C PHE A 72 -9.90 3.89 8.34
N GLN A 73 -10.14 4.16 7.06
CA GLN A 73 -11.40 4.65 6.54
C GLN A 73 -11.58 4.31 5.06
N GLN A 74 -12.79 4.44 4.58
CA GLN A 74 -13.07 4.37 3.15
C GLN A 74 -12.44 5.54 2.40
N ASP A 75 -12.12 5.31 1.13
CA ASP A 75 -11.58 6.32 0.23
C ASP A 75 -12.71 7.25 -0.24
N PRO A 76 -12.62 8.56 -0.04
CA PRO A 76 -13.67 9.49 -0.46
C PRO A 76 -13.83 9.61 -1.97
N GLU A 77 -12.83 9.20 -2.76
CA GLU A 77 -12.86 9.28 -4.23
C GLU A 77 -13.58 8.08 -4.89
N ILE A 78 -13.96 7.06 -4.11
CA ILE A 78 -14.63 5.85 -4.62
C ILE A 78 -15.97 5.66 -3.91
N PRO A 79 -17.06 5.34 -4.65
CA PRO A 79 -18.36 5.10 -4.05
C PRO A 79 -18.31 4.04 -2.93
N ALA A 80 -18.95 4.31 -1.80
CA ALA A 80 -18.86 3.47 -0.61
C ALA A 80 -19.27 2.01 -0.82
N ASN A 81 -20.24 1.76 -1.72
CA ASN A 81 -20.69 0.42 -2.06
C ASN A 81 -19.76 -0.34 -3.02
N GLU A 82 -18.81 0.35 -3.65
CA GLU A 82 -17.85 -0.21 -4.62
C GLU A 82 -16.45 -0.40 -4.01
N GLN A 83 -16.30 -0.21 -2.71
CA GLN A 83 -15.05 -0.41 -1.98
C GLN A 83 -15.25 -1.22 -0.70
N THR A 84 -14.14 -1.65 -0.09
CA THR A 84 -14.15 -2.33 1.20
C THR A 84 -14.47 -1.34 2.34
N SER A 85 -14.98 -1.87 3.45
CA SER A 85 -15.24 -1.16 4.69
C SER A 85 -14.30 -1.62 5.79
N PRO A 86 -14.14 -0.88 6.89
CA PRO A 86 -13.37 -1.35 8.04
C PRO A 86 -13.89 -2.66 8.64
N ASP A 87 -15.19 -2.94 8.49
CA ASP A 87 -15.84 -4.14 9.03
C ASP A 87 -15.46 -5.40 8.24
N ASP A 88 -15.14 -5.29 6.94
CA ASP A 88 -14.71 -6.42 6.12
C ASP A 88 -13.39 -7.03 6.62
N TYR A 89 -12.57 -6.25 7.32
CA TYR A 89 -11.33 -6.74 7.93
C TYR A 89 -11.51 -7.26 9.36
N ARG A 90 -12.62 -6.89 10.02
CA ARG A 90 -12.86 -7.28 11.42
C ARG A 90 -13.13 -8.78 11.52
N GLY A 91 -12.31 -9.50 12.24
CA GLY A 91 -12.43 -10.95 12.38
C GLY A 91 -12.11 -11.76 11.13
N SER A 92 -11.58 -11.14 10.07
CA SER A 92 -11.19 -11.84 8.83
C SER A 92 -9.94 -12.70 8.95
N GLY A 93 -9.15 -12.53 10.01
CA GLY A 93 -7.83 -13.17 10.15
C GLY A 93 -6.72 -12.43 9.39
N PHE A 94 -7.05 -11.43 8.58
CA PHE A 94 -6.07 -10.67 7.81
C PHE A 94 -5.74 -9.32 8.44
N SER A 95 -4.49 -8.92 8.28
CA SER A 95 -4.02 -7.57 8.54
C SER A 95 -4.28 -6.65 7.35
N ARG A 96 -4.41 -5.36 7.63
CA ARG A 96 -4.50 -4.31 6.62
C ARG A 96 -3.10 -3.94 6.16
N GLY A 97 -2.61 -4.64 5.12
CA GLY A 97 -1.28 -4.42 4.57
C GLY A 97 -1.26 -3.19 3.67
N HIS A 98 -0.46 -2.19 4.05
CA HIS A 98 -0.30 -0.97 3.26
C HIS A 98 0.48 -1.25 1.97
N LEU A 99 0.02 -0.68 0.86
CA LEU A 99 0.79 -0.62 -0.38
C LEU A 99 1.67 0.63 -0.43
N CYS A 100 1.11 1.83 -0.25
CA CYS A 100 1.89 3.00 0.12
C CYS A 100 2.00 3.07 1.65
N PRO A 101 3.18 2.80 2.26
CA PRO A 101 3.30 2.67 3.70
C PRO A 101 3.08 3.99 4.43
N SER A 102 2.43 3.93 5.60
CA SER A 102 2.36 5.06 6.51
C SER A 102 3.74 5.64 6.87
N GLY A 103 4.74 4.75 7.00
CA GLY A 103 6.12 5.16 7.29
C GLY A 103 6.81 5.98 6.20
N ASP A 104 6.31 5.95 4.97
CA ASP A 104 6.81 6.71 3.82
C ASP A 104 6.12 8.08 3.69
N ARG A 105 5.11 8.35 4.50
CA ARG A 105 4.24 9.53 4.45
C ARG A 105 4.07 10.20 5.82
N LEU A 106 5.16 10.28 6.57
CA LEU A 106 5.20 10.98 7.88
C LEU A 106 5.62 12.45 7.74
N TYR A 107 5.72 12.97 6.52
CA TYR A 107 6.05 14.37 6.28
C TYR A 107 4.94 15.30 6.78
N SER A 108 3.67 14.96 6.53
CA SER A 108 2.52 15.70 7.05
C SER A 108 1.38 14.79 7.53
N ALA A 109 0.50 15.36 8.35
CA ALA A 109 -0.70 14.68 8.82
C ALA A 109 -1.65 14.33 7.66
N ALA A 110 -1.76 15.21 6.67
CA ALA A 110 -2.60 15.00 5.49
C ALA A 110 -2.11 13.81 4.66
N GLN A 111 -0.81 13.78 4.34
CA GLN A 111 -0.20 12.65 3.63
C GLN A 111 -0.40 11.35 4.39
N ASN A 112 -0.12 11.34 5.70
CA ASN A 112 -0.21 10.16 6.52
C ASN A 112 -1.64 9.63 6.60
N LYS A 113 -2.63 10.51 6.79
CA LYS A 113 -4.05 10.14 6.86
C LYS A 113 -4.51 9.40 5.59
N GLN A 114 -4.15 9.88 4.42
CA GLN A 114 -4.54 9.25 3.15
C GLN A 114 -3.99 7.84 3.01
N THR A 115 -2.83 7.50 3.60
CA THR A 115 -2.30 6.13 3.54
C THR A 115 -3.21 5.11 4.21
N PHE A 116 -4.14 5.53 5.07
CA PHE A 116 -5.11 4.68 5.76
C PHE A 116 -6.43 4.49 5.01
N TYR A 117 -6.56 4.97 3.78
CA TYR A 117 -7.67 4.59 2.91
C TYR A 117 -7.61 3.09 2.60
N LEU A 118 -8.75 2.41 2.73
CA LEU A 118 -8.80 0.95 2.53
C LEU A 118 -8.49 0.54 1.09
N THR A 119 -8.61 1.46 0.15
CA THR A 119 -8.19 1.27 -1.24
C THR A 119 -6.67 1.17 -1.41
N ASN A 120 -5.89 1.61 -0.43
CA ASN A 120 -4.44 1.46 -0.34
C ASN A 120 -4.02 0.19 0.43
N MET A 121 -4.95 -0.73 0.69
CA MET A 121 -4.71 -1.93 1.50
C MET A 121 -4.84 -3.19 0.67
N GLN A 122 -4.04 -4.20 1.06
CA GLN A 122 -4.24 -5.59 0.68
C GLN A 122 -4.41 -6.44 1.93
N PRO A 123 -5.32 -7.44 1.92
CA PRO A 123 -5.34 -8.43 2.98
C PRO A 123 -4.01 -9.17 3.03
N GLN A 124 -3.35 -9.14 4.18
CA GLN A 124 -2.05 -9.79 4.38
C GLN A 124 -2.07 -10.59 5.67
N ILE A 125 -1.39 -11.75 5.68
CA ILE A 125 -1.14 -12.50 6.91
C ILE A 125 -0.27 -11.64 7.83
N GLN A 126 -0.56 -11.65 9.15
CA GLN A 126 0.14 -10.79 10.11
C GLN A 126 1.66 -11.01 10.11
N GLY A 127 2.12 -12.27 10.06
CA GLY A 127 3.55 -12.59 9.99
C GLY A 127 4.24 -12.01 8.76
N HIS A 128 3.57 -12.05 7.60
CA HIS A 128 4.07 -11.42 6.38
C HIS A 128 4.08 -9.90 6.49
N ASN A 129 2.96 -9.30 6.91
CA ASN A 129 2.81 -7.84 7.00
C ASN A 129 3.80 -7.20 8.00
N GLY A 130 3.94 -7.78 9.18
CA GLY A 130 4.85 -7.30 10.22
C GLY A 130 6.30 -7.76 10.07
N GLY A 131 6.54 -8.81 9.28
CA GLY A 131 7.85 -9.41 9.01
C GLY A 131 8.50 -8.92 7.73
N VAL A 132 8.63 -9.81 6.74
CA VAL A 132 9.37 -9.56 5.49
C VAL A 132 8.88 -8.32 4.73
N TRP A 133 7.57 -8.05 4.74
CA TRP A 133 7.01 -6.86 4.10
C TRP A 133 7.48 -5.58 4.78
N GLY A 134 7.41 -5.53 6.12
CA GLY A 134 7.90 -4.40 6.91
C GLY A 134 9.41 -4.19 6.76
N ASP A 135 10.20 -5.25 6.61
CA ASP A 135 11.64 -5.16 6.36
C ASP A 135 11.95 -4.66 4.96
N LEU A 136 11.19 -5.09 3.94
CA LEU A 136 11.28 -4.56 2.59
C LEU A 136 10.98 -3.04 2.58
N GLU A 137 9.96 -2.59 3.29
CA GLU A 137 9.65 -1.15 3.41
C GLU A 137 10.80 -0.34 4.02
N LYS A 138 11.44 -0.87 5.06
CA LYS A 138 12.64 -0.24 5.65
C LYS A 138 13.78 -0.17 4.64
N LYS A 139 13.98 -1.23 3.85
CA LYS A 139 15.00 -1.29 2.81
C LYS A 139 14.72 -0.28 1.69
N VAL A 140 13.48 -0.17 1.24
CA VAL A 140 13.03 0.81 0.23
C VAL A 140 13.34 2.24 0.71
N ARG A 141 13.04 2.58 1.96
CA ARG A 141 13.41 3.89 2.55
C ARG A 141 14.92 4.13 2.55
N THR A 142 15.71 3.09 2.81
CA THR A 142 17.17 3.19 2.73
C THR A 142 17.66 3.50 1.32
N TRP A 143 17.04 2.88 0.32
CA TRP A 143 17.37 3.15 -1.09
C TRP A 143 16.95 4.56 -1.50
N ALA A 144 15.76 5.01 -1.12
CA ALA A 144 15.27 6.35 -1.42
C ALA A 144 16.18 7.45 -0.88
N GLY A 145 16.85 7.23 0.27
CA GLY A 145 17.84 8.16 0.81
C GLY A 145 19.17 8.19 0.05
N ARG A 146 19.36 7.35 -0.97
CA ARG A 146 20.60 7.24 -1.76
C ARG A 146 20.43 7.67 -3.23
N CYS A 147 19.24 8.03 -3.65
CA CYS A 147 18.94 8.45 -5.02
C CYS A 147 18.11 9.75 -5.00
N ASP A 148 18.06 10.42 -6.14
CA ASP A 148 17.28 11.66 -6.29
C ASP A 148 15.77 11.39 -6.10
N THR A 149 15.27 10.36 -6.72
CA THR A 149 13.88 9.90 -6.61
C THR A 149 13.80 8.40 -6.84
N LEU A 150 13.11 7.70 -5.97
CA LEU A 150 12.76 6.29 -6.12
C LEU A 150 11.31 6.19 -6.57
N TYR A 151 11.09 5.55 -7.70
CA TYR A 151 9.76 5.26 -8.25
C TYR A 151 9.34 3.88 -7.80
N ILE A 152 8.17 3.77 -7.16
CA ILE A 152 7.73 2.55 -6.51
C ILE A 152 6.38 2.15 -7.05
N VAL A 153 6.26 0.87 -7.43
CA VAL A 153 4.99 0.21 -7.73
C VAL A 153 4.86 -1.00 -6.83
N LYS A 154 3.71 -1.16 -6.23
CA LYS A 154 3.31 -2.36 -5.52
C LYS A 154 1.99 -2.84 -6.09
N ALA A 155 1.96 -4.08 -6.54
CA ALA A 155 0.79 -4.70 -7.15
C ALA A 155 0.53 -6.06 -6.52
N ALA A 156 -0.73 -6.48 -6.53
CA ALA A 156 -1.15 -7.80 -6.13
C ALA A 156 -1.78 -8.53 -7.32
N THR A 157 -1.57 -9.84 -7.40
CA THR A 157 -2.25 -10.69 -8.38
C THR A 157 -3.63 -11.03 -7.85
N ILE A 158 -4.67 -10.45 -8.45
CA ILE A 158 -6.06 -10.59 -7.99
C ILE A 158 -6.99 -11.21 -9.04
N ASP A 159 -6.47 -11.57 -10.21
CA ASP A 159 -7.28 -12.01 -11.35
C ASP A 159 -7.51 -13.52 -11.40
N LYS A 160 -6.83 -14.29 -10.55
CA LYS A 160 -6.91 -15.75 -10.54
C LYS A 160 -7.07 -16.27 -9.11
N ASP A 161 -8.09 -17.10 -8.92
CA ASP A 161 -8.36 -17.73 -7.61
C ASP A 161 -7.20 -18.56 -7.07
N GLU A 162 -6.38 -19.13 -7.95
CA GLU A 162 -5.21 -19.93 -7.58
C GLU A 162 -4.11 -19.12 -6.87
N TYR A 163 -4.12 -17.80 -7.02
CA TYR A 163 -3.18 -16.88 -6.36
C TYR A 163 -3.78 -16.20 -5.11
N ILE A 164 -5.04 -16.48 -4.82
CA ILE A 164 -5.72 -15.96 -3.63
C ILE A 164 -5.56 -17.00 -2.53
N CYS A 165 -4.94 -16.60 -1.42
CA CYS A 165 -4.78 -17.45 -0.26
C CYS A 165 -6.16 -17.86 0.30
N LYS A 166 -6.43 -19.15 0.39
CA LYS A 166 -7.68 -19.68 0.96
C LYS A 166 -7.56 -19.79 2.47
N GLN A 167 -8.69 -19.82 3.18
CA GLN A 167 -8.67 -19.94 4.66
C GLN A 167 -7.92 -21.19 5.13
N ALA A 168 -8.03 -22.31 4.41
CA ALA A 168 -7.31 -23.53 4.74
C ALA A 168 -5.78 -23.37 4.66
N ASP A 169 -5.30 -22.57 3.70
CA ASP A 169 -3.87 -22.27 3.56
C ASP A 169 -3.37 -21.40 4.72
N LEU A 170 -4.23 -20.48 5.19
CA LEU A 170 -3.95 -19.63 6.35
C LEU A 170 -3.84 -20.43 7.64
N ASP A 171 -4.76 -21.40 7.83
CA ASP A 171 -4.79 -22.25 9.00
C ASP A 171 -3.53 -23.15 9.04
N GLU A 172 -3.12 -23.67 7.89
CA GLU A 172 -1.88 -24.44 7.75
C GLU A 172 -0.63 -23.59 8.04
N MET A 173 -0.58 -22.37 7.53
CA MET A 173 0.52 -21.43 7.77
C MET A 173 0.60 -21.02 9.24
N ALA A 174 -0.54 -20.73 9.87
CA ALA A 174 -0.60 -20.39 11.29
C ALA A 174 -0.13 -21.56 12.18
N GLN A 175 -0.45 -22.80 11.82
CA GLN A 175 0.04 -23.99 12.51
C GLN A 175 1.55 -24.17 12.34
N LYS A 176 2.09 -23.92 11.15
CA LYS A 176 3.53 -23.95 10.88
C LYS A 176 4.28 -22.87 11.64
N GLU A 177 3.78 -21.64 11.68
CA GLU A 177 4.38 -20.53 12.45
C GLU A 177 4.39 -20.83 13.97
N SER A 178 3.37 -21.50 14.46
CA SER A 178 3.32 -21.91 15.89
C SER A 178 4.27 -23.05 16.25
N SER A 179 4.63 -23.86 15.28
CA SER A 179 5.52 -25.03 15.44
C SER A 179 6.98 -24.75 15.14
N ASP A 180 7.29 -23.73 14.36
CA ASP A 180 8.64 -23.43 13.91
C ASP A 180 9.10 -22.01 14.29
N LYS A 181 9.73 -21.90 15.45
CA LYS A 181 10.42 -20.68 15.90
C LYS A 181 11.70 -20.36 15.14
N SER A 182 12.03 -21.12 14.09
CA SER A 182 13.34 -21.11 13.43
C SER A 182 13.33 -20.65 11.96
N LEU A 183 12.21 -20.24 11.40
CA LEU A 183 12.18 -19.70 10.03
C LEU A 183 12.87 -18.33 9.96
N HIS A 184 14.19 -18.34 10.07
CA HIS A 184 15.03 -17.29 9.54
C HIS A 184 15.12 -17.47 8.03
N PHE A 185 14.54 -16.55 7.27
CA PHE A 185 14.85 -16.41 5.85
C PHE A 185 16.31 -15.97 5.71
N ASN A 186 17.19 -16.93 5.54
CA ASN A 186 18.53 -16.71 5.02
C ASN A 186 18.44 -16.69 3.49
N GLY A 187 18.58 -15.53 2.89
CA GLY A 187 18.85 -15.39 1.45
C GLY A 187 17.73 -14.73 0.64
N ILE A 188 17.95 -13.52 0.33
CA ILE A 188 18.35 -12.94 -0.98
C ILE A 188 19.10 -11.65 -0.71
#